data_f2cd8bcd73ad5ec5d350de9d995835fb
#
_entry.id   f2cd8bcd73ad5ec5d350de9d995835fb
#
_cell.length_a   1.000
_cell.length_b   1.000
_cell.length_c   1.000
_cell.angle_alpha   90.00
_cell.angle_beta   90.00
_cell.angle_gamma   90.00
#
_symmetry.space_group_name_H-M   'P 1'
#
loop_
_entity.id
_entity.type
_entity.pdbx_description
1 polymer ?
#
loop_
_entity_poly.entity_id
_entity_poly.type
_entity_poly.pdbx_seq_one_letter_code
_entity_poly.pdbx_strand_id
1 'polypeptide(L)'
;MKHTPSLITAILLLAGCTLDPPMGKSRLPVSTKFPGGSTSTDAAADIPWRKFFLEPRLRKLIEHSLANNRDLRVAALNVEKSRAQFGVTASSLLPDVSGQSTFSREKSNNSIRENWRTLLGFNAYELDFFGRIRSQNREALEKYFATSEAQRSANISLIAEIATRYYAIRLAEEQAALARKTLESVQASYQLNKARTDAGETNQLDLRTAESQVQNARLNLLSYERDIARSTNALTLLLGSPIPEKIPASRDYSTALLAKVTSGLPSALLLYRPDILQAEHQLLAANANIGAARAAFFPSISLTGSLGSSSAEFSNLLGSSAATWNFAPQITIPIFNAGRNRANLGAAESSQKIELANYEKSIQTAFREVADSLADENTYRAQIPIATELVKTQTNRFELANQRYLQGESPYLDVLTAQQDLFTAQLSLLNARFNNLTARISLYKSLGGGWN
;
A
#
# COMPACT_ATOMS: atom_id res chain seq x y z
N MET A 1 -45.98 47.32 7.12
CA MET A 1 -44.95 46.55 6.37
C MET A 1 -43.56 46.80 6.97
N LYS A 2 -43.18 46.15 8.09
CA LYS A 2 -41.87 46.34 8.74
C LYS A 2 -41.41 45.09 9.51
N HIS A 3 -41.50 43.87 8.94
CA HIS A 3 -40.97 42.65 9.61
C HIS A 3 -40.28 41.63 8.68
N THR A 4 -39.81 42.03 7.49
CA THR A 4 -39.18 41.13 6.53
C THR A 4 -37.66 40.86 6.72
N PRO A 5 -36.84 41.66 7.44
CA PRO A 5 -35.39 41.34 7.55
C PRO A 5 -35.09 40.22 8.57
N SER A 6 -35.92 40.01 9.61
CA SER A 6 -35.62 38.98 10.66
C SER A 6 -35.74 37.55 10.16
N LEU A 7 -36.63 37.24 9.20
CA LEU A 7 -36.80 35.88 8.70
C LEU A 7 -35.65 35.46 7.77
N ILE A 8 -35.16 36.38 6.94
CA ILE A 8 -34.05 36.18 6.02
C ILE A 8 -32.73 35.98 6.80
N THR A 9 -32.55 36.76 7.89
CA THR A 9 -31.36 36.61 8.76
C THR A 9 -31.38 35.31 9.54
N ALA A 10 -32.52 34.81 9.99
CA ALA A 10 -32.67 33.52 10.64
C ALA A 10 -32.39 32.33 9.67
N ILE A 11 -32.83 32.47 8.41
CA ILE A 11 -32.58 31.48 7.36
C ILE A 11 -31.09 31.42 6.98
N LEU A 12 -30.37 32.54 6.94
CA LEU A 12 -28.94 32.62 6.66
C LEU A 12 -28.08 32.03 7.80
N LEU A 13 -28.53 32.11 9.06
CA LEU A 13 -27.84 31.52 10.21
C LEU A 13 -27.97 29.97 10.30
N LEU A 14 -29.04 29.40 9.73
CA LEU A 14 -29.27 27.95 9.65
C LEU A 14 -28.46 27.28 8.53
N ALA A 15 -28.02 28.02 7.53
CA ALA A 15 -27.28 27.50 6.39
C ALA A 15 -25.83 27.01 6.71
N GLY A 16 -25.33 27.20 7.94
CA GLY A 16 -23.98 26.86 8.36
C GLY A 16 -23.85 25.59 9.19
N CYS A 17 -24.95 25.01 9.70
CA CYS A 17 -24.86 23.85 10.62
C CYS A 17 -24.82 22.52 9.86
N THR A 18 -23.72 21.78 9.97
CA THR A 18 -23.71 20.34 9.69
C THR A 18 -24.07 19.59 10.98
N LEU A 19 -24.80 18.48 10.85
CA LEU A 19 -25.19 17.63 11.99
C LEU A 19 -24.16 16.55 12.28
N ASP A 20 -22.94 16.67 11.75
CA ASP A 20 -21.83 15.78 12.01
C ASP A 20 -21.45 15.85 13.50
N PRO A 21 -21.26 14.73 14.20
CA PRO A 21 -20.83 14.77 15.58
C PRO A 21 -19.39 15.28 15.68
N PRO A 22 -19.03 16.04 16.73
CA PRO A 22 -17.64 16.43 16.97
C PRO A 22 -16.81 15.19 17.22
N MET A 23 -15.66 15.07 16.55
CA MET A 23 -14.69 14.00 16.80
C MET A 23 -13.86 14.34 18.04
N GLY A 24 -13.94 13.50 19.07
CA GLY A 24 -13.02 13.56 20.21
C GLY A 24 -11.61 13.11 19.79
N LYS A 25 -10.58 13.67 20.41
CA LYS A 25 -9.21 13.15 20.26
C LYS A 25 -9.13 11.77 20.90
N SER A 26 -8.92 10.73 20.08
CA SER A 26 -8.68 9.38 20.60
C SER A 26 -7.35 9.33 21.36
N ARG A 27 -7.33 8.62 22.48
CA ARG A 27 -6.08 8.33 23.19
C ARG A 27 -5.28 7.34 22.35
N LEU A 28 -3.99 7.62 22.14
CA LEU A 28 -3.12 6.72 21.38
C LEU A 28 -3.08 5.33 22.05
N PRO A 29 -3.42 4.24 21.34
CA PRO A 29 -3.47 2.90 21.92
C PRO A 29 -2.09 2.23 22.01
N VAL A 30 -1.00 3.02 22.01
CA VAL A 30 0.39 2.56 21.96
C VAL A 30 1.27 3.30 22.95
N SER A 31 2.44 2.72 23.26
CA SER A 31 3.45 3.33 24.13
C SER A 31 4.01 4.62 23.51
N THR A 32 4.49 5.54 24.36
CA THR A 32 5.14 6.80 23.95
C THR A 32 6.56 6.63 23.44
N LYS A 33 7.16 5.42 23.55
CA LYS A 33 8.51 5.08 23.07
C LYS A 33 8.53 3.71 22.43
N PHE A 34 9.38 3.55 21.40
CA PHE A 34 9.67 2.24 20.82
C PHE A 34 10.64 1.46 21.72
N PRO A 35 10.44 0.14 21.90
CA PRO A 35 11.43 -0.72 22.54
C PRO A 35 12.75 -0.68 21.73
N GLY A 36 13.87 -0.36 22.40
CA GLY A 36 15.19 -0.28 21.73
C GLY A 36 15.38 0.87 20.75
N GLY A 37 14.42 1.79 20.62
CA GLY A 37 14.51 2.94 19.73
C GLY A 37 15.32 4.10 20.34
N SER A 38 15.96 4.90 19.45
CA SER A 38 16.58 6.18 19.85
C SER A 38 15.52 7.28 19.88
N THR A 39 15.69 8.27 20.78
CA THR A 39 14.80 9.44 20.90
C THR A 39 15.17 10.59 19.95
N SER A 40 15.71 10.30 18.76
CA SER A 40 16.03 11.34 17.77
C SER A 40 14.75 11.98 17.25
N THR A 41 14.80 13.28 17.00
CA THR A 41 13.71 14.06 16.37
C THR A 41 13.71 13.97 14.85
N ASP A 42 14.78 13.44 14.23
CA ASP A 42 14.88 13.33 12.78
C ASP A 42 13.95 12.23 12.27
N ALA A 43 12.96 12.61 11.48
CA ALA A 43 12.02 11.68 10.92
C ALA A 43 12.61 10.94 9.71
N ALA A 44 12.56 9.62 9.72
CA ALA A 44 12.96 8.79 8.56
C ALA A 44 12.14 9.10 7.30
N ALA A 45 10.90 9.58 7.49
CA ALA A 45 10.01 10.01 6.41
C ALA A 45 10.56 11.19 5.59
N ASP A 46 11.43 12.02 6.19
CA ASP A 46 12.06 13.17 5.52
C ASP A 46 13.23 12.75 4.61
N ILE A 47 13.66 11.50 4.66
CA ILE A 47 14.72 10.97 3.81
C ILE A 47 14.11 10.44 2.51
N PRO A 48 14.32 11.11 1.35
CA PRO A 48 13.86 10.59 0.07
C PRO A 48 14.49 9.22 -0.22
N TRP A 49 13.74 8.33 -0.85
CA TRP A 49 14.24 6.99 -1.18
C TRP A 49 15.53 7.01 -2.03
N ARG A 50 15.72 8.04 -2.88
CA ARG A 50 16.96 8.24 -3.65
C ARG A 50 18.20 8.52 -2.79
N LYS A 51 18.01 9.05 -1.58
CA LYS A 51 19.08 9.26 -0.60
C LYS A 51 19.26 8.06 0.31
N PHE A 52 18.18 7.30 0.56
CA PHE A 52 18.23 6.08 1.38
C PHE A 52 18.95 4.93 0.66
N PHE A 53 18.59 4.65 -0.60
CA PHE A 53 19.25 3.63 -1.41
C PHE A 53 20.49 4.20 -2.10
N LEU A 54 21.69 3.78 -1.67
CA LEU A 54 22.95 4.33 -2.19
C LEU A 54 23.42 3.64 -3.47
N GLU A 55 22.80 2.52 -3.86
CA GLU A 55 23.16 1.74 -5.04
C GLU A 55 22.50 2.30 -6.32
N PRO A 56 23.31 2.74 -7.33
CA PRO A 56 22.76 3.33 -8.55
C PRO A 56 21.90 2.36 -9.37
N ARG A 57 22.27 1.07 -9.39
CA ARG A 57 21.51 0.03 -10.10
C ARG A 57 20.11 -0.11 -9.52
N LEU A 58 20.01 -0.23 -8.20
CA LEU A 58 18.73 -0.33 -7.49
C LEU A 58 17.87 0.90 -7.71
N ARG A 59 18.45 2.11 -7.62
CA ARG A 59 17.72 3.35 -7.90
C ARG A 59 17.10 3.38 -9.29
N LYS A 60 17.83 2.93 -10.31
CA LYS A 60 17.31 2.84 -11.68
C LYS A 60 16.19 1.82 -11.83
N LEU A 61 16.26 0.69 -11.14
CA LEU A 61 15.19 -0.31 -11.12
C LEU A 61 13.94 0.24 -10.43
N ILE A 62 14.08 0.96 -9.32
CA ILE A 62 12.96 1.61 -8.63
C ILE A 62 12.31 2.66 -9.56
N GLU A 63 13.10 3.57 -10.17
CA GLU A 63 12.58 4.56 -11.12
C GLU A 63 11.81 3.91 -12.27
N HIS A 64 12.37 2.84 -12.83
CA HIS A 64 11.74 2.11 -13.92
C HIS A 64 10.41 1.46 -13.49
N SER A 65 10.37 0.86 -12.31
CA SER A 65 9.16 0.25 -11.77
C SER A 65 8.07 1.29 -11.47
N LEU A 66 8.43 2.41 -10.83
CA LEU A 66 7.47 3.49 -10.54
C LEU A 66 6.78 4.02 -11.81
N ALA A 67 7.47 3.96 -12.97
CA ALA A 67 6.90 4.38 -14.25
C ALA A 67 6.05 3.28 -14.94
N ASN A 68 6.31 1.99 -14.68
CA ASN A 68 5.77 0.89 -15.49
C ASN A 68 4.94 -0.12 -14.71
N ASN A 69 4.98 -0.13 -13.37
CA ASN A 69 4.28 -1.11 -12.54
C ASN A 69 2.76 -1.00 -12.72
N ARG A 70 2.10 -2.15 -12.94
CA ARG A 70 0.66 -2.21 -13.22
C ARG A 70 -0.19 -2.00 -11.99
N ASP A 71 0.22 -2.49 -10.83
CA ASP A 71 -0.53 -2.32 -9.58
C ASP A 71 -0.54 -0.85 -9.16
N LEU A 72 0.59 -0.15 -9.35
CA LEU A 72 0.68 1.28 -9.10
C LEU A 72 -0.20 2.08 -10.06
N ARG A 73 -0.27 1.67 -11.34
CA ARG A 73 -1.20 2.27 -12.30
C ARG A 73 -2.66 2.05 -11.90
N VAL A 74 -3.02 0.86 -11.41
CA VAL A 74 -4.36 0.58 -10.87
C VAL A 74 -4.64 1.47 -9.66
N ALA A 75 -3.68 1.65 -8.74
CA ALA A 75 -3.83 2.54 -7.60
C ALA A 75 -4.08 4.00 -8.05
N ALA A 76 -3.33 4.51 -9.03
CA ALA A 76 -3.53 5.84 -9.60
C ALA A 76 -4.91 6.00 -10.25
N LEU A 77 -5.36 5.02 -11.03
CA LEU A 77 -6.70 5.03 -11.65
C LEU A 77 -7.82 4.97 -10.60
N ASN A 78 -7.61 4.28 -9.47
CA ASN A 78 -8.57 4.29 -8.35
C ASN A 78 -8.68 5.70 -7.72
N VAL A 79 -7.59 6.46 -7.65
CA VAL A 79 -7.63 7.86 -7.19
C VAL A 79 -8.43 8.72 -8.17
N GLU A 80 -8.19 8.59 -9.48
CA GLU A 80 -8.97 9.30 -10.51
C GLU A 80 -10.45 8.95 -10.44
N LYS A 81 -10.78 7.65 -10.31
CA LYS A 81 -12.15 7.17 -10.14
C LYS A 81 -12.81 7.77 -8.89
N SER A 82 -12.11 7.77 -7.75
CA SER A 82 -12.65 8.30 -6.50
C SER A 82 -12.84 9.82 -6.58
N ARG A 83 -11.93 10.55 -7.25
CA ARG A 83 -12.07 11.98 -7.54
C ARG A 83 -13.30 12.26 -8.42
N ALA A 84 -13.52 11.46 -9.46
CA ALA A 84 -14.70 11.58 -10.31
C ALA A 84 -16.00 11.32 -9.52
N GLN A 85 -16.01 10.31 -8.65
CA GLN A 85 -17.15 10.03 -7.76
C GLN A 85 -17.43 11.17 -6.78
N PHE A 86 -16.37 11.79 -6.22
CA PHE A 86 -16.53 13.03 -5.44
C PHE A 86 -17.16 14.13 -6.29
N GLY A 87 -16.72 14.33 -7.55
CA GLY A 87 -17.31 15.28 -8.47
C GLY A 87 -18.80 15.04 -8.74
N VAL A 88 -19.22 13.77 -8.89
CA VAL A 88 -20.64 13.38 -9.01
C VAL A 88 -21.42 13.75 -7.75
N THR A 89 -20.88 13.51 -6.56
CA THR A 89 -21.56 13.89 -5.31
C THR A 89 -21.59 15.41 -5.14
N ALA A 90 -20.51 16.10 -5.49
CA ALA A 90 -20.43 17.56 -5.42
C ALA A 90 -21.40 18.27 -6.38
N SER A 91 -21.71 17.65 -7.52
CA SER A 91 -22.70 18.21 -8.46
C SER A 91 -24.11 18.34 -7.85
N SER A 92 -24.45 17.51 -6.86
CA SER A 92 -25.72 17.60 -6.13
C SER A 92 -25.91 18.90 -5.31
N LEU A 93 -24.81 19.68 -5.13
CA LEU A 93 -24.87 21.01 -4.52
C LEU A 93 -25.50 22.08 -5.46
N LEU A 94 -25.60 21.78 -6.75
CA LEU A 94 -26.17 22.64 -7.78
C LEU A 94 -27.37 21.95 -8.43
N PRO A 95 -28.34 22.72 -8.96
CA PRO A 95 -29.47 22.13 -9.68
C PRO A 95 -29.00 21.49 -11.00
N ASP A 96 -29.53 20.31 -11.30
CA ASP A 96 -29.38 19.68 -12.62
C ASP A 96 -30.42 20.25 -13.59
N VAL A 97 -29.94 20.99 -14.59
CA VAL A 97 -30.78 21.63 -15.59
C VAL A 97 -30.83 20.78 -16.86
N SER A 98 -32.03 20.36 -17.23
CA SER A 98 -32.26 19.50 -18.40
C SER A 98 -33.30 20.08 -19.34
N GLY A 99 -33.16 19.79 -20.64
CA GLY A 99 -34.16 20.06 -21.65
C GLY A 99 -34.96 18.78 -21.96
N GLN A 100 -36.29 18.90 -22.00
CA GLN A 100 -37.17 17.79 -22.30
C GLN A 100 -38.21 18.19 -23.35
N SER A 101 -38.33 17.39 -24.43
CA SER A 101 -39.41 17.50 -25.38
C SER A 101 -40.26 16.22 -25.29
N THR A 102 -41.56 16.40 -25.13
CA THR A 102 -42.53 15.31 -25.00
C THR A 102 -43.71 15.52 -25.91
N PHE A 103 -44.20 14.45 -26.51
CA PHE A 103 -45.51 14.37 -27.15
C PHE A 103 -46.36 13.36 -26.41
N SER A 104 -47.54 13.73 -26.01
CA SER A 104 -48.54 12.82 -25.43
C SER A 104 -49.83 12.90 -26.24
N ARG A 105 -50.43 11.73 -26.49
CA ARG A 105 -51.75 11.59 -27.10
C ARG A 105 -52.56 10.65 -26.23
N GLU A 106 -53.57 11.21 -25.59
CA GLU A 106 -54.41 10.47 -24.63
C GLU A 106 -55.84 10.44 -25.12
N LYS A 107 -56.52 9.28 -24.98
CA LYS A 107 -57.96 9.14 -25.22
C LYS A 107 -58.67 8.94 -23.90
N SER A 108 -59.56 9.88 -23.56
CA SER A 108 -60.41 9.81 -22.37
C SER A 108 -61.86 10.20 -22.77
N ASN A 109 -62.82 9.42 -22.31
CA ASN A 109 -64.27 9.67 -22.55
C ASN A 109 -64.62 10.06 -24.00
N ASN A 110 -64.11 9.31 -24.98
CA ASN A 110 -64.30 9.49 -26.42
C ASN A 110 -63.70 10.76 -27.02
N SER A 111 -62.87 11.52 -26.26
CA SER A 111 -62.10 12.65 -26.75
C SER A 111 -60.60 12.27 -26.81
N ILE A 112 -59.90 12.73 -27.86
CA ILE A 112 -58.46 12.59 -27.98
C ILE A 112 -57.85 13.96 -27.68
N ARG A 113 -56.90 13.99 -26.76
CA ARG A 113 -56.07 15.15 -26.46
C ARG A 113 -54.66 14.91 -26.91
N GLU A 114 -54.08 15.83 -27.64
CA GLU A 114 -52.70 15.88 -28.02
C GLU A 114 -52.02 17.00 -27.24
N ASN A 115 -50.79 16.81 -26.82
CA ASN A 115 -49.99 17.82 -26.14
C ASN A 115 -48.55 17.69 -26.55
N TRP A 116 -48.02 18.71 -27.16
CA TRP A 116 -46.63 18.92 -27.47
C TRP A 116 -46.03 19.84 -26.41
N ARG A 117 -44.93 19.44 -25.79
CA ARG A 117 -44.29 20.21 -24.73
C ARG A 117 -42.78 20.18 -24.92
N THR A 118 -42.15 21.36 -24.85
CA THR A 118 -40.69 21.51 -24.81
C THR A 118 -40.35 22.40 -23.64
N LEU A 119 -39.63 21.87 -22.65
CA LEU A 119 -39.31 22.55 -21.40
C LEU A 119 -37.80 22.50 -21.17
N LEU A 120 -37.25 23.57 -20.58
CA LEU A 120 -35.98 23.66 -19.94
C LEU A 120 -36.20 23.87 -18.45
N GLY A 121 -35.54 23.10 -17.60
CA GLY A 121 -35.77 23.25 -16.16
C GLY A 121 -34.95 22.31 -15.30
N PHE A 122 -35.17 22.40 -14.01
CA PHE A 122 -34.61 21.52 -12.99
C PHE A 122 -35.72 20.85 -12.21
N ASN A 123 -35.48 19.63 -11.77
CA ASN A 123 -36.44 18.83 -11.04
C ASN A 123 -35.90 18.43 -9.67
N ALA A 124 -36.69 18.63 -8.62
CA ALA A 124 -36.45 18.20 -7.26
C ALA A 124 -35.05 18.59 -6.70
N TYR A 125 -34.55 19.79 -7.08
CA TYR A 125 -33.33 20.33 -6.48
C TYR A 125 -33.51 20.54 -4.97
N GLU A 126 -32.76 19.83 -4.13
CA GLU A 126 -32.86 19.93 -2.68
C GLU A 126 -32.05 21.10 -2.13
N LEU A 127 -32.73 21.96 -1.38
CA LEU A 127 -32.11 23.03 -0.60
C LEU A 127 -31.55 22.43 0.70
N ASP A 128 -30.21 22.38 0.84
CA ASP A 128 -29.51 21.69 1.93
C ASP A 128 -29.47 22.53 3.23
N PHE A 129 -30.63 22.75 3.87
CA PHE A 129 -30.71 23.48 5.13
C PHE A 129 -30.11 22.71 6.31
N PHE A 130 -30.23 21.37 6.33
CA PHE A 130 -29.81 20.52 7.44
C PHE A 130 -28.49 19.80 7.18
N GLY A 131 -27.80 20.14 6.10
CA GLY A 131 -26.45 19.63 5.81
C GLY A 131 -26.42 18.21 5.29
N ARG A 132 -27.52 17.64 4.79
CA ARG A 132 -27.54 16.27 4.25
C ARG A 132 -26.60 16.12 3.05
N ILE A 133 -26.74 16.98 2.06
CA ILE A 133 -25.92 16.94 0.83
C ILE A 133 -24.48 17.33 1.14
N ARG A 134 -24.26 18.34 1.99
CA ARG A 134 -22.91 18.74 2.44
C ARG A 134 -22.20 17.62 3.20
N SER A 135 -22.89 16.87 4.08
CA SER A 135 -22.32 15.72 4.77
C SER A 135 -22.00 14.58 3.82
N GLN A 136 -22.85 14.27 2.83
CA GLN A 136 -22.56 13.29 1.79
C GLN A 136 -21.37 13.72 0.92
N ASN A 137 -21.26 14.99 0.60
CA ASN A 137 -20.13 15.53 -0.16
C ASN A 137 -18.82 15.43 0.64
N ARG A 138 -18.86 15.72 1.96
CA ARG A 138 -17.72 15.53 2.85
C ARG A 138 -17.32 14.06 2.96
N GLU A 139 -18.28 13.15 3.09
CA GLU A 139 -18.03 11.70 3.06
C GLU A 139 -17.28 11.29 1.78
N ALA A 140 -17.75 11.75 0.62
CA ALA A 140 -17.11 11.45 -0.67
C ALA A 140 -15.71 12.06 -0.80
N LEU A 141 -15.50 13.28 -0.28
CA LEU A 141 -14.20 13.95 -0.24
C LEU A 141 -13.19 13.18 0.63
N GLU A 142 -13.61 12.76 1.82
CA GLU A 142 -12.76 11.99 2.72
C GLU A 142 -12.41 10.61 2.12
N LYS A 143 -13.34 9.94 1.43
CA LYS A 143 -13.06 8.71 0.68
C LYS A 143 -12.05 8.94 -0.46
N TYR A 144 -12.10 10.08 -1.13
CA TYR A 144 -11.10 10.45 -2.12
C TYR A 144 -9.71 10.60 -1.47
N PHE A 145 -9.59 11.30 -0.33
CA PHE A 145 -8.34 11.42 0.40
C PHE A 145 -7.82 10.06 0.89
N ALA A 146 -8.68 9.21 1.44
CA ALA A 146 -8.32 7.84 1.83
C ALA A 146 -7.72 7.05 0.65
N THR A 147 -8.30 7.16 -0.55
CA THR A 147 -7.79 6.49 -1.76
C THR A 147 -6.44 7.07 -2.19
N SER A 148 -6.22 8.38 -2.03
CA SER A 148 -4.94 9.04 -2.31
C SER A 148 -3.84 8.53 -1.37
N GLU A 149 -4.13 8.39 -0.07
CA GLU A 149 -3.18 7.84 0.89
C GLU A 149 -2.91 6.34 0.64
N ALA A 150 -3.90 5.57 0.19
CA ALA A 150 -3.71 4.19 -0.25
C ALA A 150 -2.72 4.09 -1.43
N GLN A 151 -2.77 5.02 -2.39
CA GLN A 151 -1.78 5.08 -3.47
C GLN A 151 -0.37 5.38 -2.96
N ARG A 152 -0.22 6.31 -1.99
CA ARG A 152 1.09 6.59 -1.35
C ARG A 152 1.64 5.36 -0.62
N SER A 153 0.79 4.64 0.10
CA SER A 153 1.14 3.38 0.77
C SER A 153 1.61 2.31 -0.23
N ALA A 154 0.93 2.20 -1.39
CA ALA A 154 1.33 1.30 -2.46
C ALA A 154 2.71 1.67 -3.04
N ASN A 155 3.01 2.96 -3.23
CA ASN A 155 4.32 3.46 -3.68
C ASN A 155 5.44 3.02 -2.72
N ILE A 156 5.29 3.29 -1.42
CA ILE A 156 6.27 2.92 -0.38
C ILE A 156 6.49 1.40 -0.38
N SER A 157 5.40 0.64 -0.45
CA SER A 157 5.44 -0.82 -0.43
C SER A 157 6.15 -1.38 -1.66
N LEU A 158 5.88 -0.85 -2.85
CA LEU A 158 6.53 -1.24 -4.09
C LEU A 158 8.05 -0.97 -4.03
N ILE A 159 8.46 0.21 -3.58
CA ILE A 159 9.88 0.57 -3.44
C ILE A 159 10.60 -0.41 -2.51
N ALA A 160 10.02 -0.70 -1.35
CA ALA A 160 10.59 -1.64 -0.39
C ALA A 160 10.66 -3.07 -0.94
N GLU A 161 9.63 -3.51 -1.67
CA GLU A 161 9.60 -4.85 -2.25
C GLU A 161 10.62 -5.01 -3.38
N ILE A 162 10.76 -4.02 -4.27
CA ILE A 162 11.81 -4.01 -5.31
C ILE A 162 13.19 -4.13 -4.68
N ALA A 163 13.46 -3.34 -3.64
CA ALA A 163 14.74 -3.38 -2.94
C ALA A 163 15.00 -4.75 -2.30
N THR A 164 14.01 -5.32 -1.63
CA THR A 164 14.10 -6.64 -1.03
C THR A 164 14.34 -7.73 -2.08
N ARG A 165 13.61 -7.72 -3.20
CA ARG A 165 13.80 -8.67 -4.32
C ARG A 165 15.15 -8.52 -4.99
N TYR A 166 15.60 -7.29 -5.18
CA TYR A 166 16.93 -7.01 -5.73
C TYR A 166 18.03 -7.62 -4.82
N TYR A 167 17.99 -7.39 -3.52
CA TYR A 167 18.98 -7.98 -2.60
C TYR A 167 18.83 -9.49 -2.44
N ALA A 168 17.63 -10.06 -2.63
CA ALA A 168 17.45 -11.50 -2.69
C ALA A 168 18.13 -12.13 -3.92
N ILE A 169 18.10 -11.46 -5.09
CA ILE A 169 18.88 -11.88 -6.28
C ILE A 169 20.36 -11.84 -5.95
N ARG A 170 20.85 -10.75 -5.34
CA ARG A 170 22.26 -10.61 -4.95
C ARG A 170 22.71 -11.69 -3.98
N LEU A 171 21.86 -12.02 -2.98
CA LEU A 171 22.13 -13.14 -2.07
C LEU A 171 22.27 -14.47 -2.83
N ALA A 172 21.31 -14.77 -3.72
CA ALA A 172 21.34 -16.00 -4.50
C ALA A 172 22.56 -16.08 -5.44
N GLU A 173 23.00 -14.95 -6.03
CA GLU A 173 24.23 -14.85 -6.83
C GLU A 173 25.48 -15.17 -5.99
N GLU A 174 25.60 -14.61 -4.77
CA GLU A 174 26.71 -14.89 -3.85
C GLU A 174 26.69 -16.34 -3.36
N GLN A 175 25.52 -16.90 -3.06
CA GLN A 175 25.36 -18.31 -2.70
C GLN A 175 25.73 -19.24 -3.86
N ALA A 176 25.35 -18.92 -5.09
CA ALA A 176 25.74 -19.68 -6.29
C ALA A 176 27.26 -19.61 -6.52
N ALA A 177 27.87 -18.43 -6.34
CA ALA A 177 29.32 -18.26 -6.46
C ALA A 177 30.06 -19.07 -5.39
N LEU A 178 29.57 -19.08 -4.14
CA LEU A 178 30.10 -19.90 -3.06
C LEU A 178 29.96 -21.40 -3.37
N ALA A 179 28.78 -21.85 -3.81
CA ALA A 179 28.52 -23.24 -4.17
C ALA A 179 29.40 -23.70 -5.34
N ARG A 180 29.70 -22.82 -6.32
CA ARG A 180 30.61 -23.13 -7.43
C ARG A 180 32.04 -23.33 -6.96
N LYS A 181 32.58 -22.47 -6.08
CA LYS A 181 33.88 -22.63 -5.45
C LYS A 181 33.96 -23.92 -4.62
N THR A 182 32.89 -24.23 -3.87
CA THR A 182 32.81 -25.46 -3.10
C THR A 182 32.79 -26.68 -4.02
N LEU A 183 32.02 -26.63 -5.12
CA LEU A 183 32.03 -27.73 -6.11
C LEU A 183 33.42 -27.95 -6.72
N GLU A 184 34.14 -26.92 -7.10
CA GLU A 184 35.51 -26.99 -7.59
C GLU A 184 36.44 -27.66 -6.55
N SER A 185 36.34 -27.27 -5.28
CA SER A 185 37.14 -27.84 -4.18
C SER A 185 36.84 -29.33 -3.94
N VAL A 186 35.53 -29.72 -3.86
CA VAL A 186 35.17 -31.13 -3.65
C VAL A 186 35.50 -32.00 -4.88
N GLN A 187 35.46 -31.45 -6.10
CA GLN A 187 35.86 -32.14 -7.30
C GLN A 187 37.38 -32.44 -7.27
N ALA A 188 38.21 -31.47 -6.87
CA ALA A 188 39.65 -31.68 -6.71
C ALA A 188 39.95 -32.75 -5.64
N SER A 189 39.24 -32.70 -4.50
CA SER A 189 39.34 -33.71 -3.44
C SER A 189 38.92 -35.09 -3.93
N TYR A 190 37.84 -35.20 -4.74
CA TYR A 190 37.43 -36.47 -5.33
C TYR A 190 38.51 -37.05 -6.26
N GLN A 191 39.11 -36.21 -7.13
CA GLN A 191 40.19 -36.69 -8.03
C GLN A 191 41.43 -37.19 -7.25
N LEU A 192 41.80 -36.47 -6.18
CA LEU A 192 42.88 -36.92 -5.30
C LEU A 192 42.56 -38.25 -4.63
N ASN A 193 41.37 -38.39 -4.03
CA ASN A 193 40.96 -39.66 -3.39
C ASN A 193 40.88 -40.80 -4.40
N LYS A 194 40.45 -40.56 -5.64
CA LYS A 194 40.45 -41.56 -6.70
C LYS A 194 41.86 -42.03 -7.02
N ALA A 195 42.81 -41.13 -7.23
CA ALA A 195 44.20 -41.47 -7.50
C ALA A 195 44.82 -42.28 -6.35
N ARG A 196 44.56 -41.92 -5.09
CA ARG A 196 45.03 -42.65 -3.91
C ARG A 196 44.38 -44.04 -3.75
N THR A 197 43.08 -44.16 -4.10
CA THR A 197 42.42 -45.48 -4.11
C THR A 197 42.98 -46.39 -5.20
N ASP A 198 43.22 -45.83 -6.41
CA ASP A 198 43.81 -46.58 -7.52
C ASP A 198 45.26 -47.03 -7.21
N ALA A 199 45.96 -46.24 -6.37
CA ALA A 199 47.33 -46.64 -5.84
C ALA A 199 47.22 -47.54 -4.63
N GLY A 200 46.10 -47.91 -4.09
CA GLY A 200 45.90 -48.73 -2.90
C GLY A 200 46.21 -48.05 -1.56
N GLU A 201 46.30 -46.70 -1.55
CA GLU A 201 46.64 -45.90 -0.35
C GLU A 201 45.44 -45.56 0.50
N THR A 202 44.20 -45.64 -0.04
CA THR A 202 42.94 -45.37 0.67
C THR A 202 41.88 -46.39 0.28
N ASN A 203 40.76 -46.41 1.00
CA ASN A 203 39.68 -47.37 0.84
C ASN A 203 38.56 -46.88 -0.07
N GLN A 204 37.69 -47.81 -0.55
CA GLN A 204 36.55 -47.51 -1.41
C GLN A 204 35.48 -46.63 -0.70
N LEU A 205 35.40 -46.68 0.64
CA LEU A 205 34.44 -45.87 1.38
C LEU A 205 34.75 -44.36 1.26
N ASP A 206 36.05 -43.99 1.39
CA ASP A 206 36.47 -42.59 1.24
C ASP A 206 36.23 -42.07 -0.17
N LEU A 207 36.47 -42.91 -1.20
CA LEU A 207 36.18 -42.55 -2.59
C LEU A 207 34.68 -42.32 -2.80
N ARG A 208 33.78 -43.20 -2.32
CA ARG A 208 32.34 -43.04 -2.44
C ARG A 208 31.80 -41.84 -1.65
N THR A 209 32.41 -41.56 -0.52
CA THR A 209 32.11 -40.37 0.28
C THR A 209 32.47 -39.09 -0.48
N ALA A 210 33.64 -39.02 -1.08
CA ALA A 210 34.05 -37.88 -1.91
C ALA A 210 33.16 -37.72 -3.15
N GLU A 211 32.76 -38.83 -3.80
CA GLU A 211 31.78 -38.79 -4.92
C GLU A 211 30.44 -38.23 -4.50
N SER A 212 29.91 -38.67 -3.35
CA SER A 212 28.66 -38.16 -2.77
C SER A 212 28.70 -36.63 -2.54
N GLN A 213 29.86 -36.11 -2.06
CA GLN A 213 30.04 -34.67 -1.86
C GLN A 213 29.99 -33.87 -3.17
N VAL A 214 30.56 -34.40 -4.25
CA VAL A 214 30.45 -33.75 -5.57
C VAL A 214 29.00 -33.68 -6.01
N GLN A 215 28.19 -34.75 -5.82
CA GLN A 215 26.78 -34.71 -6.19
C GLN A 215 25.98 -33.71 -5.32
N ASN A 216 26.23 -33.67 -4.00
CA ASN A 216 25.57 -32.70 -3.11
C ASN A 216 25.94 -31.26 -3.48
N ALA A 217 27.20 -30.96 -3.79
CA ALA A 217 27.62 -29.64 -4.23
C ALA A 217 26.95 -29.21 -5.56
N ARG A 218 26.78 -30.15 -6.51
CA ARG A 218 26.03 -29.90 -7.75
C ARG A 218 24.57 -29.60 -7.50
N LEU A 219 23.90 -30.35 -6.63
CA LEU A 219 22.51 -30.12 -6.26
C LEU A 219 22.33 -28.73 -5.62
N ASN A 220 23.25 -28.35 -4.73
CA ASN A 220 23.22 -27.02 -4.11
C ASN A 220 23.36 -25.89 -5.15
N LEU A 221 24.32 -26.00 -6.08
CA LEU A 221 24.54 -25.03 -7.14
C LEU A 221 23.26 -24.85 -8.00
N LEU A 222 22.68 -25.97 -8.47
CA LEU A 222 21.44 -25.94 -9.26
C LEU A 222 20.27 -25.30 -8.48
N SER A 223 20.22 -25.51 -7.16
CA SER A 223 19.20 -24.87 -6.32
C SER A 223 19.35 -23.34 -6.31
N TYR A 224 20.56 -22.80 -6.12
CA TYR A 224 20.79 -21.35 -6.13
C TYR A 224 20.60 -20.73 -7.52
N GLU A 225 20.98 -21.43 -8.60
CA GLU A 225 20.70 -20.97 -9.98
C GLU A 225 19.20 -20.87 -10.25
N ARG A 226 18.40 -21.84 -9.78
CA ARG A 226 16.94 -21.76 -9.80
C ARG A 226 16.44 -20.57 -8.99
N ASP A 227 16.99 -20.29 -7.81
CA ASP A 227 16.55 -19.21 -6.94
C ASP A 227 16.88 -17.82 -7.54
N ILE A 228 18.00 -17.68 -8.27
CA ILE A 228 18.32 -16.51 -9.09
C ILE A 228 17.21 -16.31 -10.15
N ALA A 229 16.87 -17.35 -10.92
CA ALA A 229 15.88 -17.27 -11.97
C ALA A 229 14.50 -16.88 -11.41
N ARG A 230 14.05 -17.49 -10.31
CA ARG A 230 12.77 -17.17 -9.65
C ARG A 230 12.73 -15.73 -9.13
N SER A 231 13.78 -15.29 -8.46
CA SER A 231 13.87 -13.93 -7.93
C SER A 231 13.93 -12.89 -9.05
N THR A 232 14.59 -13.19 -10.17
CA THR A 232 14.61 -12.35 -11.36
C THR A 232 13.23 -12.24 -12.01
N ASN A 233 12.49 -13.34 -12.12
CA ASN A 233 11.12 -13.34 -12.64
C ASN A 233 10.19 -12.51 -11.74
N ALA A 234 10.31 -12.64 -10.41
CA ALA A 234 9.55 -11.85 -9.46
C ALA A 234 9.88 -10.35 -9.57
N LEU A 235 11.16 -9.99 -9.71
CA LEU A 235 11.57 -8.60 -9.92
C LEU A 235 11.02 -8.06 -11.26
N THR A 236 11.06 -8.85 -12.34
CA THR A 236 10.51 -8.47 -13.66
C THR A 236 9.01 -8.17 -13.58
N LEU A 237 8.26 -8.94 -12.80
CA LEU A 237 6.83 -8.67 -12.56
C LEU A 237 6.65 -7.31 -11.86
N LEU A 238 7.42 -7.03 -10.81
CA LEU A 238 7.36 -5.75 -10.10
C LEU A 238 7.78 -4.56 -10.98
N LEU A 239 8.72 -4.77 -11.91
CA LEU A 239 9.12 -3.74 -12.86
C LEU A 239 8.02 -3.43 -13.89
N GLY A 240 7.09 -4.35 -14.15
CA GLY A 240 6.03 -4.23 -15.15
C GLY A 240 6.53 -4.31 -16.60
N SER A 241 7.81 -4.61 -16.81
CA SER A 241 8.47 -4.78 -18.10
C SER A 241 9.81 -5.54 -17.93
N PRO A 242 10.44 -6.02 -18.99
CA PRO A 242 11.78 -6.61 -18.92
C PRO A 242 12.79 -5.68 -18.27
N ILE A 243 13.78 -6.26 -17.60
CA ILE A 243 14.88 -5.50 -16.98
C ILE A 243 15.62 -4.72 -18.08
N PRO A 244 15.84 -3.39 -17.95
CA PRO A 244 16.53 -2.60 -18.95
C PRO A 244 17.96 -3.08 -19.19
N GLU A 245 18.39 -3.17 -20.45
CA GLU A 245 19.76 -3.61 -20.79
C GLU A 245 20.84 -2.65 -20.28
N LYS A 246 20.55 -1.33 -20.27
CA LYS A 246 21.49 -0.28 -19.87
C LYS A 246 21.25 0.15 -18.42
N ILE A 247 21.64 -0.70 -17.44
CA ILE A 247 21.66 -0.35 -16.04
C ILE A 247 23.08 -0.42 -15.48
N PRO A 248 23.42 0.44 -14.48
CA PRO A 248 24.73 0.39 -13.84
C PRO A 248 25.08 -1.01 -13.33
N ALA A 249 26.37 -1.33 -13.27
CA ALA A 249 26.84 -2.55 -12.59
C ALA A 249 26.46 -2.52 -11.10
N SER A 250 26.22 -3.69 -10.50
CA SER A 250 26.02 -3.81 -9.06
C SER A 250 27.31 -3.53 -8.32
N ARG A 251 27.21 -2.96 -7.12
CA ARG A 251 28.31 -2.81 -6.18
C ARG A 251 28.53 -4.12 -5.41
N ASP A 252 29.68 -4.24 -4.76
CA ASP A 252 29.93 -5.36 -3.85
C ASP A 252 28.84 -5.45 -2.77
N TYR A 253 28.52 -6.71 -2.40
CA TYR A 253 27.50 -7.00 -1.40
C TYR A 253 28.01 -6.60 -0.01
N SER A 254 27.86 -5.31 0.34
CA SER A 254 28.30 -4.74 1.60
C SER A 254 27.15 -4.05 2.33
N THR A 255 27.30 -3.86 3.64
CA THR A 255 26.31 -3.16 4.47
C THR A 255 26.22 -1.63 4.23
N ALA A 256 27.14 -1.06 3.45
CA ALA A 256 27.17 0.37 3.13
C ALA A 256 26.21 0.79 2.00
N LEU A 257 25.29 -0.08 1.58
CA LEU A 257 24.37 0.14 0.46
C LEU A 257 23.13 0.99 0.83
N LEU A 258 22.88 1.19 2.13
CA LEU A 258 21.73 1.94 2.66
C LEU A 258 22.22 3.05 3.61
N ALA A 259 21.55 4.21 3.55
CA ALA A 259 21.77 5.28 4.53
C ALA A 259 21.28 4.87 5.92
N LYS A 260 21.84 5.50 6.96
CA LYS A 260 21.37 5.30 8.33
C LYS A 260 20.00 5.95 8.52
N VAL A 261 19.13 5.30 9.26
CA VAL A 261 17.80 5.77 9.63
C VAL A 261 17.67 5.72 11.15
N THR A 262 17.05 6.73 11.74
CA THR A 262 16.71 6.78 13.16
C THR A 262 15.23 6.47 13.35
N SER A 263 14.85 5.82 14.46
CA SER A 263 13.48 5.37 14.70
C SER A 263 12.47 6.51 14.95
N GLY A 264 12.94 7.70 15.32
CA GLY A 264 12.05 8.81 15.64
C GLY A 264 11.14 8.56 16.85
N LEU A 265 10.07 9.36 16.97
CA LEU A 265 9.04 9.22 17.99
C LEU A 265 7.82 8.47 17.46
N PRO A 266 7.14 7.63 18.25
CA PRO A 266 5.90 6.94 17.86
C PRO A 266 4.80 7.88 17.35
N SER A 267 4.67 9.07 17.92
CA SER A 267 3.69 10.07 17.49
C SER A 267 3.94 10.61 16.06
N ALA A 268 5.17 10.55 15.57
CA ALA A 268 5.49 10.97 14.20
C ALA A 268 4.85 10.03 13.16
N LEU A 269 4.61 8.75 13.49
CA LEU A 269 3.94 7.81 12.58
C LEU A 269 2.55 8.30 12.14
N LEU A 270 1.83 8.98 13.04
CA LEU A 270 0.49 9.51 12.74
C LEU A 270 0.49 10.57 11.64
N LEU A 271 1.63 11.26 11.44
CA LEU A 271 1.76 12.34 10.47
C LEU A 271 2.34 11.86 9.13
N TYR A 272 3.11 10.77 9.14
CA TYR A 272 3.90 10.37 8.00
C TYR A 272 3.50 9.04 7.36
N ARG A 273 2.76 8.18 8.09
CA ARG A 273 2.34 6.89 7.53
C ARG A 273 1.03 7.01 6.75
N PRO A 274 1.06 6.74 5.43
CA PRO A 274 -0.14 6.86 4.59
C PRO A 274 -1.25 5.86 4.94
N ASP A 275 -0.93 4.67 5.48
CA ASP A 275 -1.92 3.69 5.91
C ASP A 275 -2.71 4.16 7.14
N ILE A 276 -2.05 4.90 8.06
CA ILE A 276 -2.73 5.53 9.20
C ILE A 276 -3.61 6.69 8.71
N LEU A 277 -3.08 7.56 7.84
CA LEU A 277 -3.83 8.66 7.25
C LEU A 277 -5.02 8.16 6.42
N GLN A 278 -4.87 7.07 5.69
CA GLN A 278 -5.96 6.40 5.00
C GLN A 278 -7.09 6.00 5.96
N ALA A 279 -6.74 5.35 7.08
CA ALA A 279 -7.72 4.93 8.09
C ALA A 279 -8.38 6.13 8.79
N GLU A 280 -7.63 7.22 9.02
CA GLU A 280 -8.17 8.47 9.55
C GLU A 280 -9.22 9.08 8.61
N HIS A 281 -8.92 9.18 7.32
CA HIS A 281 -9.87 9.68 6.32
C HIS A 281 -11.10 8.78 6.19
N GLN A 282 -10.98 7.45 6.34
CA GLN A 282 -12.12 6.53 6.39
C GLN A 282 -13.01 6.78 7.62
N LEU A 283 -12.40 7.04 8.78
CA LEU A 283 -13.12 7.41 9.99
C LEU A 283 -13.84 8.76 9.83
N LEU A 284 -13.20 9.76 9.23
CA LEU A 284 -13.80 11.06 8.92
C LEU A 284 -14.97 10.92 7.95
N ALA A 285 -14.86 10.07 6.93
CA ALA A 285 -15.95 9.76 6.00
C ALA A 285 -17.15 9.13 6.73
N ALA A 286 -16.93 8.15 7.59
CA ALA A 286 -17.98 7.53 8.39
C ALA A 286 -18.62 8.52 9.37
N ASN A 287 -17.84 9.45 9.94
CA ASN A 287 -18.38 10.52 10.80
C ASN A 287 -19.28 11.49 10.02
N ALA A 288 -18.91 11.86 8.80
CA ALA A 288 -19.73 12.69 7.94
C ALA A 288 -21.05 11.98 7.56
N ASN A 289 -21.02 10.67 7.36
CA ASN A 289 -22.22 9.87 7.08
C ASN A 289 -23.26 9.93 8.22
N ILE A 290 -22.83 10.03 9.49
CA ILE A 290 -23.74 10.24 10.63
C ILE A 290 -24.51 11.56 10.46
N GLY A 291 -23.85 12.63 10.00
CA GLY A 291 -24.49 13.91 9.73
C GLY A 291 -25.60 13.79 8.68
N ALA A 292 -25.35 13.07 7.59
CA ALA A 292 -26.35 12.79 6.57
C ALA A 292 -27.53 11.96 7.12
N ALA A 293 -27.25 10.94 7.95
CA ALA A 293 -28.27 10.12 8.59
C ALA A 293 -29.13 10.91 9.61
N ARG A 294 -28.52 11.84 10.35
CA ARG A 294 -29.24 12.75 11.25
C ARG A 294 -30.10 13.73 10.49
N ALA A 295 -29.62 14.26 9.37
CA ALA A 295 -30.37 15.18 8.53
C ALA A 295 -31.68 14.55 7.99
N ALA A 296 -31.73 13.23 7.82
CA ALA A 296 -32.90 12.48 7.37
C ALA A 296 -34.09 12.50 8.35
N PHE A 297 -33.94 13.01 9.57
CA PHE A 297 -35.02 13.22 10.53
C PHE A 297 -35.70 14.58 10.35
N PHE A 298 -35.07 15.50 9.65
CA PHE A 298 -35.57 16.86 9.41
C PHE A 298 -36.34 16.98 8.10
N PRO A 299 -37.16 18.02 7.92
CA PRO A 299 -37.82 18.27 6.66
C PRO A 299 -36.83 18.47 5.50
N SER A 300 -37.13 17.89 4.35
CA SER A 300 -36.41 18.20 3.11
C SER A 300 -37.20 19.21 2.28
N ILE A 301 -36.52 20.18 1.70
CA ILE A 301 -37.11 21.21 0.85
C ILE A 301 -36.54 21.05 -0.55
N SER A 302 -37.41 20.72 -1.51
CA SER A 302 -37.02 20.59 -2.90
C SER A 302 -37.70 21.64 -3.77
N LEU A 303 -36.99 22.06 -4.80
CA LEU A 303 -37.47 23.00 -5.80
C LEU A 303 -37.57 22.29 -7.15
N THR A 304 -38.69 22.49 -7.84
CA THR A 304 -38.86 22.14 -9.25
C THR A 304 -39.19 23.41 -10.01
N GLY A 305 -38.49 23.67 -11.09
CA GLY A 305 -38.73 24.85 -11.92
C GLY A 305 -38.51 24.50 -13.39
N SER A 306 -39.42 24.98 -14.24
CA SER A 306 -39.31 24.82 -15.68
C SER A 306 -39.91 26.02 -16.43
N LEU A 307 -39.35 26.27 -17.60
CA LEU A 307 -39.88 27.26 -18.56
C LEU A 307 -39.81 26.66 -19.97
N GLY A 308 -40.71 27.06 -20.85
CA GLY A 308 -40.73 26.55 -22.22
C GLY A 308 -42.06 26.79 -22.90
N SER A 309 -42.48 25.84 -23.74
CA SER A 309 -43.68 25.93 -24.54
C SER A 309 -44.52 24.65 -24.46
N SER A 310 -45.86 24.81 -24.45
CA SER A 310 -46.81 23.68 -24.47
C SER A 310 -47.99 24.04 -25.39
N SER A 311 -48.33 23.16 -26.34
CA SER A 311 -49.43 23.36 -27.31
C SER A 311 -50.10 22.05 -27.67
N ALA A 312 -51.41 22.11 -28.00
CA ALA A 312 -52.15 20.97 -28.55
C ALA A 312 -51.76 20.67 -29.99
N GLU A 313 -51.19 21.62 -30.71
CA GLU A 313 -50.75 21.50 -32.12
C GLU A 313 -49.25 21.79 -32.21
N PHE A 314 -48.53 20.98 -32.97
CA PHE A 314 -47.10 21.17 -33.17
C PHE A 314 -46.74 22.51 -33.83
N SER A 315 -47.57 22.96 -34.79
CA SER A 315 -47.41 24.25 -35.52
C SER A 315 -47.40 25.47 -34.58
N ASN A 316 -48.08 25.38 -33.47
CA ASN A 316 -48.25 26.47 -32.50
C ASN A 316 -47.24 26.39 -31.33
N LEU A 317 -46.38 25.36 -31.29
CA LEU A 317 -45.47 25.14 -30.17
C LEU A 317 -44.46 26.28 -29.95
N LEU A 318 -44.01 26.92 -31.01
CA LEU A 318 -43.09 28.06 -30.95
C LEU A 318 -43.79 29.42 -30.95
N GLY A 319 -45.12 29.43 -30.93
CA GLY A 319 -45.91 30.68 -30.85
C GLY A 319 -45.81 31.29 -29.45
N SER A 320 -45.98 32.63 -29.40
CA SER A 320 -45.93 33.36 -28.12
C SER A 320 -47.02 32.94 -27.13
N SER A 321 -48.16 32.40 -27.62
CA SER A 321 -49.29 31.90 -26.82
C SER A 321 -49.00 30.51 -26.20
N ALA A 322 -47.96 29.80 -26.63
CA ALA A 322 -47.60 28.50 -26.10
C ALA A 322 -46.62 28.59 -24.90
N ALA A 323 -46.10 29.77 -24.58
CA ALA A 323 -45.17 29.98 -23.47
C ALA A 323 -45.74 29.50 -22.15
N THR A 324 -45.01 28.71 -21.43
CA THR A 324 -45.40 28.16 -20.12
C THR A 324 -44.23 28.16 -19.16
N TRP A 325 -44.48 28.31 -17.89
CA TRP A 325 -43.53 28.14 -16.83
C TRP A 325 -44.16 27.48 -15.61
N ASN A 326 -43.34 26.80 -14.84
CA ASN A 326 -43.73 26.20 -13.56
C ASN A 326 -42.65 26.45 -12.51
N PHE A 327 -43.07 26.79 -11.29
CA PHE A 327 -42.19 26.85 -10.12
C PHE A 327 -42.93 26.24 -8.93
N ALA A 328 -42.44 25.10 -8.46
CA ALA A 328 -43.09 24.27 -7.44
C ALA A 328 -42.13 23.93 -6.31
N PRO A 329 -42.04 24.75 -5.26
CA PRO A 329 -41.36 24.34 -4.02
C PRO A 329 -42.19 23.27 -3.30
N GLN A 330 -41.50 22.23 -2.79
CA GLN A 330 -42.12 21.16 -2.04
C GLN A 330 -41.38 20.97 -0.72
N ILE A 331 -42.11 20.83 0.39
CA ILE A 331 -41.57 20.48 1.69
C ILE A 331 -42.09 19.08 2.05
N THR A 332 -41.16 18.15 2.33
CA THR A 332 -41.47 16.80 2.78
C THR A 332 -41.03 16.63 4.22
N ILE A 333 -41.96 16.31 5.12
CA ILE A 333 -41.73 16.13 6.55
C ILE A 333 -41.91 14.65 6.88
N PRO A 334 -40.87 13.92 7.33
CA PRO A 334 -41.02 12.53 7.72
C PRO A 334 -41.73 12.40 9.07
N ILE A 335 -43.03 12.01 9.06
CA ILE A 335 -43.81 11.83 10.28
C ILE A 335 -43.69 10.41 10.83
N PHE A 336 -43.82 9.41 9.95
CA PHE A 336 -43.76 8.00 10.32
C PHE A 336 -43.10 7.18 9.19
N ASN A 337 -42.01 6.46 9.52
CA ASN A 337 -41.24 5.64 8.57
C ASN A 337 -40.91 4.27 9.15
N ALA A 338 -41.71 3.74 10.09
CA ALA A 338 -41.57 2.44 10.74
C ALA A 338 -40.15 2.19 11.32
N GLY A 339 -39.51 3.25 11.82
CA GLY A 339 -38.18 3.16 12.45
C GLY A 339 -36.99 3.19 11.47
N ARG A 340 -37.20 3.32 10.16
CA ARG A 340 -36.14 3.30 9.14
C ARG A 340 -35.04 4.33 9.42
N ASN A 341 -35.37 5.58 9.73
CA ASN A 341 -34.36 6.62 9.99
C ASN A 341 -33.53 6.30 11.24
N ARG A 342 -34.17 5.77 12.30
CA ARG A 342 -33.47 5.35 13.52
C ARG A 342 -32.50 4.19 13.24
N ALA A 343 -32.94 3.20 12.44
CA ALA A 343 -32.09 2.08 12.04
C ALA A 343 -30.91 2.53 11.17
N ASN A 344 -31.14 3.44 10.21
CA ASN A 344 -30.07 4.02 9.38
C ASN A 344 -29.06 4.80 10.23
N LEU A 345 -29.52 5.61 11.19
CA LEU A 345 -28.64 6.31 12.12
C LEU A 345 -27.82 5.33 12.97
N GLY A 346 -28.46 4.29 13.53
CA GLY A 346 -27.75 3.25 14.28
C GLY A 346 -26.71 2.50 13.44
N ALA A 347 -27.00 2.25 12.17
CA ALA A 347 -26.04 1.67 11.24
C ALA A 347 -24.84 2.61 10.96
N ALA A 348 -25.11 3.91 10.74
CA ALA A 348 -24.05 4.92 10.54
C ALA A 348 -23.15 5.08 11.78
N GLU A 349 -23.74 5.11 12.98
CA GLU A 349 -23.00 5.18 14.26
C GLU A 349 -22.17 3.91 14.51
N SER A 350 -22.69 2.74 14.14
CA SER A 350 -21.94 1.48 14.20
C SER A 350 -20.80 1.44 13.21
N SER A 351 -21.01 1.94 11.97
CA SER A 351 -19.95 2.07 10.97
C SER A 351 -18.82 2.99 11.45
N GLN A 352 -19.15 4.13 12.08
CA GLN A 352 -18.13 5.02 12.64
C GLN A 352 -17.31 4.34 13.76
N LYS A 353 -17.94 3.54 14.63
CA LYS A 353 -17.23 2.76 15.66
C LYS A 353 -16.32 1.69 15.05
N ILE A 354 -16.73 1.06 13.95
CA ILE A 354 -15.90 0.11 13.20
C ILE A 354 -14.66 0.81 12.64
N GLU A 355 -14.86 1.99 12.00
CA GLU A 355 -13.73 2.73 11.44
C GLU A 355 -12.80 3.30 12.53
N LEU A 356 -13.31 3.65 13.70
CA LEU A 356 -12.48 4.00 14.85
C LEU A 356 -11.60 2.82 15.30
N ALA A 357 -12.17 1.63 15.41
CA ALA A 357 -11.41 0.44 15.76
C ALA A 357 -10.36 0.08 14.67
N ASN A 358 -10.69 0.27 13.38
CA ASN A 358 -9.76 0.10 12.27
C ASN A 358 -8.60 1.10 12.34
N TYR A 359 -8.87 2.36 12.65
CA TYR A 359 -7.87 3.41 12.84
C TYR A 359 -6.93 3.07 14.00
N GLU A 360 -7.46 2.68 15.17
CA GLU A 360 -6.67 2.24 16.34
C GLU A 360 -5.82 1.01 16.02
N LYS A 361 -6.37 0.04 15.27
CA LYS A 361 -5.64 -1.14 14.80
C LYS A 361 -4.51 -0.78 13.84
N SER A 362 -4.70 0.19 12.94
CA SER A 362 -3.64 0.64 12.02
C SER A 362 -2.46 1.24 12.79
N ILE A 363 -2.73 2.04 13.84
CA ILE A 363 -1.70 2.59 14.73
C ILE A 363 -0.95 1.48 15.47
N GLN A 364 -1.65 0.49 16.02
CA GLN A 364 -1.02 -0.65 16.72
C GLN A 364 -0.16 -1.48 15.76
N THR A 365 -0.64 -1.72 14.54
CA THR A 365 0.09 -2.44 13.50
C THR A 365 1.36 -1.69 13.12
N ALA A 366 1.26 -0.40 12.89
CA ALA A 366 2.40 0.46 12.58
C ALA A 366 3.45 0.47 13.69
N PHE A 367 3.01 0.60 14.94
CA PHE A 367 3.91 0.53 16.10
C PHE A 367 4.64 -0.81 16.19
N ARG A 368 3.92 -1.93 16.02
CA ARG A 368 4.49 -3.27 16.00
C ARG A 368 5.53 -3.43 14.87
N GLU A 369 5.22 -3.02 13.65
CA GLU A 369 6.14 -3.12 12.51
C GLU A 369 7.45 -2.38 12.73
N VAL A 370 7.41 -1.20 13.34
CA VAL A 370 8.62 -0.46 13.71
C VAL A 370 9.39 -1.19 14.80
N ALA A 371 8.71 -1.66 15.87
CA ALA A 371 9.35 -2.38 16.97
C ALA A 371 10.01 -3.68 16.49
N ASP A 372 9.33 -4.48 15.65
CA ASP A 372 9.86 -5.70 15.06
C ASP A 372 11.10 -5.39 14.19
N SER A 373 11.00 -4.39 13.32
CA SER A 373 12.12 -3.98 12.44
C SER A 373 13.35 -3.49 13.22
N LEU A 374 13.15 -2.80 14.35
CA LEU A 374 14.24 -2.38 15.25
C LEU A 374 14.90 -3.58 15.95
N ALA A 375 14.11 -4.53 16.42
CA ALA A 375 14.60 -5.76 17.05
C ALA A 375 15.43 -6.57 16.04
N ASP A 376 14.92 -6.72 14.82
CA ASP A 376 15.58 -7.41 13.72
C ASP A 376 16.93 -6.73 13.34
N GLU A 377 16.90 -5.41 13.10
CA GLU A 377 18.12 -4.65 12.76
C GLU A 377 19.19 -4.79 13.83
N ASN A 378 18.84 -4.62 15.10
CA ASN A 378 19.77 -4.73 16.21
C ASN A 378 20.35 -6.14 16.32
N THR A 379 19.51 -7.17 16.16
CA THR A 379 19.93 -8.57 16.23
C THR A 379 20.86 -8.93 15.08
N TYR A 380 20.46 -8.68 13.84
CA TYR A 380 21.28 -9.02 12.67
C TYR A 380 22.58 -8.22 12.61
N ARG A 381 22.56 -6.96 13.03
CA ARG A 381 23.78 -6.14 13.15
C ARG A 381 24.78 -6.75 14.14
N ALA A 382 24.29 -7.30 15.26
CA ALA A 382 25.13 -7.99 16.24
C ALA A 382 25.62 -9.38 15.75
N GLN A 383 24.84 -10.08 14.94
CA GLN A 383 25.20 -11.39 14.39
C GLN A 383 26.32 -11.33 13.35
N ILE A 384 26.39 -10.27 12.53
CA ILE A 384 27.38 -10.16 11.44
C ILE A 384 28.83 -10.32 11.92
N PRO A 385 29.34 -9.62 12.95
CA PRO A 385 30.72 -9.79 13.43
C PRO A 385 30.96 -11.19 13.98
N ILE A 386 29.99 -11.79 14.67
CA ILE A 386 30.08 -13.16 15.20
C ILE A 386 30.18 -14.19 14.06
N ALA A 387 29.31 -14.07 13.06
CA ALA A 387 29.32 -14.93 11.88
C ALA A 387 30.61 -14.74 11.07
N THR A 388 31.19 -13.54 11.01
CA THR A 388 32.45 -13.27 10.34
C THR A 388 33.62 -13.99 11.04
N GLU A 389 33.67 -13.95 12.37
CA GLU A 389 34.71 -14.65 13.14
C GLU A 389 34.53 -16.19 13.06
N LEU A 390 33.25 -16.66 13.03
CA LEU A 390 32.97 -18.07 12.81
C LEU A 390 33.50 -18.55 11.45
N VAL A 391 33.28 -17.79 10.37
CA VAL A 391 33.84 -18.11 9.04
C VAL A 391 35.37 -18.22 9.11
N LYS A 392 36.04 -17.27 9.75
CA LYS A 392 37.51 -17.30 9.92
C LYS A 392 37.98 -18.53 10.68
N THR A 393 37.33 -18.87 11.80
CA THR A 393 37.64 -20.06 12.60
C THR A 393 37.44 -21.34 11.79
N GLN A 394 36.32 -21.45 11.05
CA GLN A 394 36.07 -22.64 10.23
C GLN A 394 37.00 -22.73 9.00
N THR A 395 37.45 -21.60 8.45
CA THR A 395 38.48 -21.58 7.39
C THR A 395 39.80 -22.18 7.91
N ASN A 396 40.30 -21.70 9.06
CA ASN A 396 41.50 -22.21 9.66
C ASN A 396 41.37 -23.70 10.01
N ARG A 397 40.21 -24.12 10.54
CA ARG A 397 39.95 -25.54 10.86
C ARG A 397 40.00 -26.42 9.60
N PHE A 398 39.38 -25.97 8.50
CA PHE A 398 39.40 -26.68 7.22
C PHE A 398 40.82 -26.80 6.68
N GLU A 399 41.61 -25.72 6.71
CA GLU A 399 43.00 -25.73 6.27
C GLU A 399 43.86 -26.72 7.07
N LEU A 400 43.74 -26.71 8.40
CA LEU A 400 44.45 -27.63 9.29
C LEU A 400 44.04 -29.10 9.07
N ALA A 401 42.70 -29.36 8.95
CA ALA A 401 42.23 -30.72 8.69
C ALA A 401 42.74 -31.25 7.35
N ASN A 402 42.75 -30.40 6.31
CA ASN A 402 43.26 -30.78 4.99
C ASN A 402 44.79 -31.06 5.01
N GLN A 403 45.56 -30.22 5.73
CA GLN A 403 47.03 -30.47 5.89
C GLN A 403 47.31 -31.80 6.59
N ARG A 404 46.62 -32.08 7.72
CA ARG A 404 46.80 -33.35 8.45
C ARG A 404 46.40 -34.57 7.63
N TYR A 405 45.33 -34.47 6.84
CA TYR A 405 44.92 -35.54 5.93
C TYR A 405 45.98 -35.80 4.84
N LEU A 406 46.56 -34.77 4.25
CA LEU A 406 47.59 -34.88 3.24
C LEU A 406 48.87 -35.52 3.81
N GLN A 407 49.16 -35.33 5.12
CA GLN A 407 50.28 -35.94 5.84
C GLN A 407 49.99 -37.39 6.32
N GLY A 408 48.71 -37.83 6.14
CA GLY A 408 48.31 -39.17 6.61
C GLY A 408 48.01 -39.25 8.11
N GLU A 409 47.91 -38.11 8.81
CA GLU A 409 47.72 -38.02 10.26
C GLU A 409 46.25 -38.06 10.70
N SER A 410 45.30 -37.82 9.77
CA SER A 410 43.86 -37.81 10.08
C SER A 410 43.02 -38.41 8.95
N PRO A 411 41.84 -38.99 9.26
CA PRO A 411 40.95 -39.54 8.25
C PRO A 411 40.31 -38.43 7.36
N TYR A 412 39.92 -38.80 6.15
CA TYR A 412 39.20 -37.90 5.20
C TYR A 412 37.94 -37.31 5.78
N LEU A 413 37.29 -38.03 6.69
CA LEU A 413 36.05 -37.55 7.38
C LEU A 413 36.26 -36.20 8.08
N ASP A 414 37.44 -35.94 8.67
CA ASP A 414 37.75 -34.69 9.34
C ASP A 414 37.76 -33.50 8.35
N VAL A 415 38.33 -33.69 7.16
CA VAL A 415 38.36 -32.73 6.08
C VAL A 415 36.93 -32.42 5.62
N LEU A 416 36.13 -33.48 5.42
CA LEU A 416 34.75 -33.38 4.97
C LEU A 416 33.87 -32.59 5.97
N THR A 417 33.97 -32.92 7.26
CA THR A 417 33.23 -32.25 8.32
C THR A 417 33.62 -30.77 8.39
N ALA A 418 34.92 -30.47 8.37
CA ALA A 418 35.41 -29.10 8.39
C ALA A 418 34.98 -28.30 7.16
N GLN A 419 34.94 -28.92 5.97
CA GLN A 419 34.45 -28.27 4.74
C GLN A 419 32.96 -27.99 4.79
N GLN A 420 32.12 -28.90 5.30
CA GLN A 420 30.69 -28.69 5.49
C GLN A 420 30.42 -27.56 6.50
N ASP A 421 31.14 -27.56 7.62
CA ASP A 421 31.00 -26.53 8.65
C ASP A 421 31.39 -25.13 8.11
N LEU A 422 32.48 -25.06 7.31
CA LEU A 422 32.89 -23.83 6.65
C LEU A 422 31.83 -23.34 5.67
N PHE A 423 31.31 -24.21 4.81
CA PHE A 423 30.23 -23.85 3.86
C PHE A 423 29.01 -23.33 4.58
N THR A 424 28.59 -24.00 5.66
CA THR A 424 27.44 -23.58 6.48
C THR A 424 27.67 -22.22 7.16
N ALA A 425 28.90 -22.00 7.70
CA ALA A 425 29.24 -20.71 8.31
C ALA A 425 29.23 -19.57 7.28
N GLN A 426 29.74 -19.80 6.06
CA GLN A 426 29.72 -18.82 4.96
C GLN A 426 28.32 -18.50 4.52
N LEU A 427 27.41 -19.48 4.38
CA LEU A 427 25.99 -19.26 4.10
C LEU A 427 25.31 -18.46 5.21
N SER A 428 25.62 -18.77 6.47
CA SER A 428 25.05 -18.06 7.62
C SER A 428 25.46 -16.59 7.63
N LEU A 429 26.71 -16.27 7.27
CA LEU A 429 27.17 -14.87 7.14
C LEU A 429 26.45 -14.14 6.00
N LEU A 430 26.28 -14.77 4.83
CA LEU A 430 25.55 -14.19 3.70
C LEU A 430 24.10 -13.90 4.08
N ASN A 431 23.43 -14.85 4.75
CA ASN A 431 22.07 -14.69 5.23
C ASN A 431 21.95 -13.58 6.30
N ALA A 432 22.90 -13.50 7.25
CA ALA A 432 22.89 -12.43 8.27
C ALA A 432 23.02 -11.03 7.63
N ARG A 433 23.87 -10.88 6.61
CA ARG A 433 24.01 -9.63 5.85
C ARG A 433 22.73 -9.28 5.10
N PHE A 434 22.12 -10.24 4.42
CA PHE A 434 20.83 -10.04 3.72
C PHE A 434 19.72 -9.66 4.70
N ASN A 435 19.57 -10.38 5.80
CA ASN A 435 18.56 -10.12 6.81
C ASN A 435 18.73 -8.72 7.44
N ASN A 436 19.96 -8.27 7.67
CA ASN A 436 20.23 -6.91 8.13
C ASN A 436 19.79 -5.84 7.11
N LEU A 437 20.06 -6.06 5.82
CA LEU A 437 19.61 -5.15 4.76
C LEU A 437 18.08 -5.09 4.69
N THR A 438 17.41 -6.25 4.71
CA THR A 438 15.95 -6.32 4.67
C THR A 438 15.29 -5.74 5.91
N ALA A 439 15.85 -5.95 7.11
CA ALA A 439 15.38 -5.32 8.35
C ALA A 439 15.47 -3.78 8.27
N ARG A 440 16.55 -3.22 7.72
CA ARG A 440 16.70 -1.78 7.50
C ARG A 440 15.74 -1.22 6.45
N ILE A 441 15.45 -1.95 5.38
CA ILE A 441 14.44 -1.59 4.39
C ILE A 441 13.05 -1.59 5.04
N SER A 442 12.74 -2.64 5.82
CA SER A 442 11.47 -2.73 6.56
C SER A 442 11.32 -1.61 7.58
N LEU A 443 12.39 -1.26 8.31
CA LEU A 443 12.38 -0.12 9.23
C LEU A 443 12.11 1.20 8.49
N TYR A 444 12.78 1.45 7.36
CA TYR A 444 12.54 2.65 6.55
C TYR A 444 11.10 2.74 6.05
N LYS A 445 10.55 1.61 5.54
CA LYS A 445 9.14 1.51 5.13
C LYS A 445 8.18 1.77 6.29
N SER A 446 8.40 1.09 7.44
CA SER A 446 7.51 1.18 8.61
C SER A 446 7.49 2.55 9.27
N LEU A 447 8.54 3.35 9.07
CA LEU A 447 8.61 4.75 9.49
C LEU A 447 7.96 5.73 8.49
N GLY A 448 7.39 5.24 7.40
CA GLY A 448 6.73 6.06 6.37
C GLY A 448 7.68 6.69 5.36
N GLY A 449 8.94 6.21 5.26
CA GLY A 449 9.90 6.67 4.27
C GLY A 449 9.60 6.15 2.86
N GLY A 450 10.00 6.91 1.82
CA GLY A 450 10.02 6.41 0.43
C GLY A 450 9.00 7.02 -0.53
N TRP A 451 8.18 7.98 -0.11
CA TRP A 451 7.19 8.58 -1.02
C TRP A 451 7.64 9.95 -1.60
N ASN A 452 8.75 10.54 -1.10
CA ASN A 452 9.35 11.79 -1.57
C ASN A 452 10.44 11.56 -2.64
#